data_ebb821c9ae53fb231c32eae72be8c4a7
#
_entry.id   ebb821c9ae53fb231c32eae72be8c4a7
#
_cell.length_a   1.000
_cell.length_b   1.000
_cell.length_c   1.000
_cell.angle_alpha   90.00
_cell.angle_beta   90.00
_cell.angle_gamma   90.00
#
_symmetry.space_group_name_H-M   'P 1'
#
loop_
_entity.id
_entity.type
_entity.pdbx_description
1 polymer ?
#
loop_
_entity_poly.entity_id
_entity_poly.type
_entity_poly.pdbx_seq_one_letter_code
_entity_poly.pdbx_strand_id
1 'polypeptide(L)'
;KLLLISFVVTIIPFNSFCQRNYELMFNDYSINFYDVCEEADEYFKENDKNIRGSGWKKYQRWRNANEYKYYPSGNRENIDPYFSVNAYKDFLVNNPSPENLLNGWKELGPVIVDSCNGGYNPGLGRVECFYVDPSNQNTIYLGSRSGGFWKTNDGGNSWINSTDFLFASGVNTIDASPANSDSVLINVRDASNGITHGIYRSVDGGDNWSVTNFNPTNLGQGGLGSNSTISRIAFHPTIPDLIFIRASAGLYRSDDNLQSWTLIPTSISKFEFHPNNPNIMYAYSGNSFYISNDAGSSFNLQSTMPVNPSFISVSSNCYDCVYILSSYDGMWKSLDQGVNFTFIDSCIIPSYANWKGGFAVNDIDTSNIIYGGTEIMSSLDAGQSFNMTTYWNLGGSIHGGGSYTYKLQNSLNYPHADLRCAKSINGTFYVGTDGFLSKSIDNGNTWQILSQGTAIRENYKLGVSQSNTYRSISGSQDNGSSIKHKDTWIEFYGADGMEALIHPLNHDWMISSHQNGGRRRTQDGGISG
;
A
#
# COMPACT_ATOMS: atom_id res chain seq x y z
N LYS A 1 -57.02 -19.61 -35.76
CA LYS A 1 -56.50 -18.43 -35.02
C LYS A 1 -55.14 -18.83 -34.43
N LEU A 2 -54.05 -18.45 -35.13
CA LEU A 2 -52.68 -18.55 -34.64
C LEU A 2 -52.42 -17.33 -33.75
N LEU A 3 -51.99 -17.54 -32.51
CA LEU A 3 -51.48 -16.49 -31.65
C LEU A 3 -49.98 -16.39 -31.89
N LEU A 4 -49.53 -15.26 -32.46
CA LEU A 4 -48.13 -14.88 -32.53
C LEU A 4 -47.74 -14.29 -31.17
N ILE A 5 -46.88 -14.98 -30.42
CA ILE A 5 -46.24 -14.43 -29.21
C ILE A 5 -44.95 -13.75 -29.67
N SER A 6 -44.94 -12.44 -29.62
CA SER A 6 -43.74 -11.62 -29.91
C SER A 6 -42.85 -11.60 -28.67
N PHE A 7 -41.70 -12.26 -28.74
CA PHE A 7 -40.66 -12.12 -27.70
C PHE A 7 -39.92 -10.81 -27.93
N VAL A 8 -40.17 -9.84 -27.08
CA VAL A 8 -39.32 -8.64 -26.98
C VAL A 8 -38.07 -9.03 -26.20
N VAL A 9 -36.98 -9.25 -26.93
CA VAL A 9 -35.65 -9.37 -26.33
C VAL A 9 -35.19 -7.96 -25.97
N THR A 10 -35.30 -7.61 -24.70
CA THR A 10 -34.61 -6.43 -24.16
C THR A 10 -33.11 -6.74 -24.08
N ILE A 11 -32.38 -6.19 -25.05
CA ILE A 11 -30.92 -6.17 -24.99
C ILE A 11 -30.55 -5.17 -23.87
N ILE A 12 -30.25 -5.69 -22.69
CA ILE A 12 -29.58 -4.91 -21.66
C ILE A 12 -28.15 -4.73 -22.17
N PRO A 13 -27.67 -3.49 -22.38
CA PRO A 13 -26.27 -3.31 -22.73
C PRO A 13 -25.43 -3.79 -21.53
N PHE A 14 -24.76 -4.93 -21.70
CA PHE A 14 -23.62 -5.26 -20.85
C PHE A 14 -22.61 -4.13 -21.06
N ASN A 15 -22.47 -3.26 -20.10
CA ASN A 15 -21.29 -2.41 -20.00
C ASN A 15 -20.10 -3.34 -19.73
N SER A 16 -19.53 -3.89 -20.81
CA SER A 16 -18.18 -4.38 -20.75
C SER A 16 -17.33 -3.19 -20.27
N PHE A 17 -16.61 -3.36 -19.19
CA PHE A 17 -15.52 -2.44 -18.81
C PHE A 17 -14.47 -2.53 -19.93
N CYS A 18 -14.69 -1.80 -21.00
CA CYS A 18 -13.71 -1.63 -22.06
C CYS A 18 -12.57 -0.85 -21.43
N GLN A 19 -11.42 -1.51 -21.28
CA GLN A 19 -10.21 -0.85 -20.84
C GLN A 19 -9.97 0.32 -21.80
N ARG A 20 -9.83 1.54 -21.27
CA ARG A 20 -9.69 2.75 -22.07
C ARG A 20 -8.42 2.66 -22.88
N ASN A 21 -8.53 2.86 -24.20
CA ASN A 21 -7.41 2.67 -25.11
C ASN A 21 -6.18 3.49 -24.71
N TYR A 22 -6.37 4.77 -24.37
CA TYR A 22 -5.29 5.65 -23.93
C TYR A 22 -4.58 5.18 -22.65
N GLU A 23 -5.25 4.46 -21.76
CA GLU A 23 -4.63 3.92 -20.54
C GLU A 23 -3.66 2.78 -20.83
N LEU A 24 -3.92 1.98 -21.88
CA LEU A 24 -2.98 0.97 -22.37
C LEU A 24 -1.73 1.62 -22.94
N MET A 25 -1.89 2.75 -23.64
CA MET A 25 -0.81 3.49 -24.26
C MET A 25 0.14 4.13 -23.23
N PHE A 26 -0.25 4.32 -21.98
CA PHE A 26 0.64 4.90 -20.95
C PHE A 26 1.95 4.13 -20.79
N ASN A 27 1.91 2.82 -20.91
CA ASN A 27 3.05 1.95 -20.71
C ASN A 27 3.70 1.46 -22.04
N ASP A 28 3.15 1.85 -23.17
CA ASP A 28 3.74 1.58 -24.47
C ASP A 28 4.61 2.76 -24.92
N TYR A 29 5.91 2.63 -24.72
CA TYR A 29 6.88 3.69 -25.00
C TYR A 29 7.17 3.87 -26.50
N SER A 30 6.69 2.95 -27.38
CA SER A 30 6.76 3.13 -28.83
C SER A 30 5.78 4.19 -29.34
N ILE A 31 4.77 4.54 -28.52
CA ILE A 31 3.76 5.54 -28.87
C ILE A 31 4.23 6.92 -28.42
N ASN A 32 4.17 7.91 -29.29
CA ASN A 32 4.52 9.29 -28.97
C ASN A 32 3.66 9.84 -27.83
N PHE A 33 4.25 10.64 -26.96
CA PHE A 33 3.58 11.23 -25.81
C PHE A 33 2.34 12.06 -26.20
N TYR A 34 2.45 12.83 -27.27
CA TYR A 34 1.36 13.70 -27.71
C TYR A 34 0.23 12.89 -28.36
N ASP A 35 0.53 11.74 -29.01
CA ASP A 35 -0.49 10.84 -29.55
C ASP A 35 -1.33 10.23 -28.41
N VAL A 36 -0.69 9.87 -27.30
CA VAL A 36 -1.41 9.41 -26.09
C VAL A 36 -2.30 10.51 -25.52
N CYS A 37 -1.80 11.76 -25.52
CA CYS A 37 -2.59 12.91 -25.05
C CYS A 37 -3.79 13.18 -25.96
N GLU A 38 -3.61 13.10 -27.28
CA GLU A 38 -4.67 13.29 -28.27
C GLU A 38 -5.77 12.23 -28.10
N GLU A 39 -5.41 10.96 -28.02
CA GLU A 39 -6.35 9.85 -27.79
C GLU A 39 -7.16 10.03 -26.50
N ALA A 40 -6.49 10.45 -25.41
CA ALA A 40 -7.14 10.72 -24.15
C ALA A 40 -8.06 11.94 -24.23
N ASP A 41 -7.62 13.01 -24.83
CA ASP A 41 -8.40 14.25 -24.98
C ASP A 41 -9.63 14.02 -25.87
N GLU A 42 -9.53 13.22 -26.96
CA GLU A 42 -10.67 12.78 -27.78
C GLU A 42 -11.67 11.95 -26.96
N TYR A 43 -11.18 10.95 -26.21
CA TYR A 43 -12.03 10.14 -25.34
C TYR A 43 -12.85 11.02 -24.39
N PHE A 44 -12.24 12.05 -23.80
CA PHE A 44 -12.91 12.94 -22.85
C PHE A 44 -13.73 14.07 -23.49
N LYS A 45 -13.83 14.17 -24.81
CA LYS A 45 -14.85 14.99 -25.47
C LYS A 45 -16.23 14.37 -25.34
N GLU A 46 -16.30 13.04 -25.39
CA GLU A 46 -17.55 12.28 -25.37
C GLU A 46 -17.90 11.71 -23.99
N ASN A 47 -16.94 11.67 -23.05
CA ASN A 47 -17.09 11.07 -21.73
C ASN A 47 -16.96 12.11 -20.63
N ASP A 48 -17.87 12.06 -19.64
CA ASP A 48 -17.90 13.03 -18.54
C ASP A 48 -16.67 12.87 -17.62
N LYS A 49 -15.91 13.94 -17.53
CA LYS A 49 -14.68 14.05 -16.71
C LYS A 49 -14.96 13.99 -15.21
N ASN A 50 -16.18 14.36 -14.79
CA ASN A 50 -16.53 14.57 -13.38
C ASN A 50 -17.05 13.31 -12.72
N ILE A 51 -17.39 12.29 -13.47
CA ILE A 51 -17.83 11.00 -12.91
C ILE A 51 -16.66 10.36 -12.14
N ARG A 52 -16.94 9.92 -10.92
CA ARG A 52 -15.97 9.18 -10.10
C ARG A 52 -15.48 7.94 -10.87
N GLY A 53 -14.17 7.78 -10.99
CA GLY A 53 -13.58 6.67 -11.76
C GLY A 53 -13.54 6.90 -13.28
N SER A 54 -13.86 8.12 -13.78
CA SER A 54 -13.78 8.46 -15.21
C SER A 54 -12.38 8.22 -15.83
N GLY A 55 -11.31 8.23 -15.02
CA GLY A 55 -9.92 8.17 -15.50
C GLY A 55 -9.29 9.54 -15.75
N TRP A 56 -10.10 10.62 -15.78
CA TRP A 56 -9.60 11.97 -16.04
C TRP A 56 -8.46 12.39 -15.13
N LYS A 57 -8.60 12.20 -13.82
CA LYS A 57 -7.54 12.56 -12.84
C LYS A 57 -6.26 11.74 -13.07
N LYS A 58 -6.40 10.45 -13.41
CA LYS A 58 -5.26 9.57 -13.71
C LYS A 58 -4.51 10.07 -14.94
N TYR A 59 -5.23 10.39 -16.01
CA TYR A 59 -4.66 10.95 -17.24
C TYR A 59 -3.97 12.30 -16.98
N GLN A 60 -4.60 13.24 -16.30
CA GLN A 60 -4.02 14.55 -16.03
C GLN A 60 -2.75 14.45 -15.16
N ARG A 61 -2.74 13.57 -14.17
CA ARG A 61 -1.53 13.31 -13.37
C ARG A 61 -0.42 12.71 -14.22
N TRP A 62 -0.75 11.74 -15.07
CA TRP A 62 0.21 11.13 -15.98
C TRP A 62 0.79 12.16 -16.96
N ARG A 63 -0.06 12.97 -17.59
CA ARG A 63 0.35 14.03 -18.50
C ARG A 63 1.27 15.04 -17.83
N ASN A 64 0.85 15.60 -16.71
CA ASN A 64 1.63 16.60 -15.98
C ASN A 64 2.99 16.08 -15.48
N ALA A 65 3.05 14.80 -15.07
CA ALA A 65 4.30 14.18 -14.59
C ALA A 65 5.28 13.84 -15.72
N ASN A 66 4.83 13.79 -16.98
CA ASN A 66 5.65 13.30 -18.08
C ASN A 66 5.89 14.31 -19.20
N GLU A 67 5.07 15.34 -19.37
CA GLU A 67 5.16 16.29 -20.49
C GLU A 67 6.56 16.94 -20.59
N TYR A 68 7.12 17.39 -19.49
CA TYR A 68 8.46 17.99 -19.47
C TYR A 68 9.59 17.02 -19.85
N LYS A 69 9.38 15.70 -19.68
CA LYS A 69 10.37 14.69 -20.02
C LYS A 69 10.48 14.46 -21.54
N TYR A 70 9.38 14.66 -22.25
CA TYR A 70 9.24 14.34 -23.66
C TYR A 70 9.17 15.57 -24.58
N TYR A 71 9.08 16.79 -24.00
CA TYR A 71 9.04 18.02 -24.74
C TYR A 71 10.38 18.31 -25.45
N PRO A 72 10.38 18.82 -26.70
CA PRO A 72 9.21 19.14 -27.54
C PRO A 72 8.77 17.97 -28.46
N SER A 73 9.58 16.93 -28.64
CA SER A 73 9.38 15.91 -29.67
C SER A 73 8.25 14.92 -29.36
N GLY A 74 7.91 14.74 -28.11
CA GLY A 74 7.00 13.68 -27.67
C GLY A 74 7.59 12.26 -27.74
N ASN A 75 8.85 12.11 -28.21
CA ASN A 75 9.47 10.79 -28.35
C ASN A 75 9.73 10.15 -27.01
N ARG A 76 9.26 8.93 -26.81
CA ARG A 76 9.36 8.13 -25.57
C ARG A 76 10.32 6.95 -25.69
N GLU A 77 10.67 6.53 -26.90
CA GLU A 77 11.49 5.32 -27.16
C GLU A 77 12.93 5.46 -26.66
N ASN A 78 13.49 6.66 -26.73
CA ASN A 78 14.88 6.93 -26.41
C ASN A 78 15.13 7.35 -24.94
N ILE A 79 14.11 7.29 -24.10
CA ILE A 79 14.28 7.63 -22.68
C ILE A 79 14.42 6.33 -21.90
N ASP A 80 15.64 6.08 -21.43
CA ASP A 80 15.89 5.05 -20.44
C ASP A 80 15.10 5.38 -19.14
N PRO A 81 14.10 4.58 -18.74
CA PRO A 81 13.36 4.81 -17.50
C PRO A 81 14.27 4.76 -16.27
N TYR A 82 15.46 4.18 -16.41
CA TYR A 82 16.46 4.09 -15.35
C TYR A 82 17.60 5.10 -15.48
N PHE A 83 17.53 6.04 -16.44
CA PHE A 83 18.58 7.04 -16.65
C PHE A 83 18.98 7.75 -15.34
N SER A 84 18.01 8.25 -14.60
CA SER A 84 18.28 8.96 -13.34
C SER A 84 18.83 8.03 -12.27
N VAL A 85 18.37 6.76 -12.22
CA VAL A 85 18.88 5.73 -11.31
C VAL A 85 20.33 5.41 -11.64
N ASN A 86 20.65 5.22 -12.92
CA ASN A 86 21.99 4.91 -13.37
C ASN A 86 22.92 6.09 -13.10
N ALA A 87 22.50 7.30 -13.42
CA ALA A 87 23.26 8.53 -13.11
C ALA A 87 23.54 8.69 -11.60
N TYR A 88 22.56 8.33 -10.74
CA TYR A 88 22.75 8.35 -9.30
C TYR A 88 23.71 7.24 -8.83
N LYS A 89 23.64 6.05 -9.40
CA LYS A 89 24.60 4.97 -9.12
C LYS A 89 26.03 5.38 -9.49
N ASP A 90 26.20 5.97 -10.67
CA ASP A 90 27.49 6.50 -11.11
C ASP A 90 28.00 7.60 -10.18
N PHE A 91 27.11 8.48 -9.72
CA PHE A 91 27.43 9.49 -8.72
C PHE A 91 27.92 8.85 -7.40
N LEU A 92 27.25 7.82 -6.89
CA LEU A 92 27.64 7.12 -5.66
C LEU A 92 29.00 6.41 -5.80
N VAL A 93 29.30 5.83 -6.96
CA VAL A 93 30.63 5.24 -7.25
C VAL A 93 31.75 6.27 -7.13
N ASN A 94 31.49 7.50 -7.60
CA ASN A 94 32.45 8.61 -7.55
C ASN A 94 32.44 9.37 -6.20
N ASN A 95 31.44 9.13 -5.36
CA ASN A 95 31.26 9.76 -4.04
C ASN A 95 30.90 8.68 -2.99
N PRO A 96 31.87 7.87 -2.55
CA PRO A 96 31.60 6.66 -1.75
C PRO A 96 31.16 6.90 -0.30
N SER A 97 31.01 8.14 0.12
CA SER A 97 30.53 8.51 1.46
C SER A 97 29.26 9.34 1.36
N PRO A 98 28.14 8.77 0.92
CA PRO A 98 26.89 9.52 0.75
C PRO A 98 26.37 10.13 2.05
N GLU A 99 26.67 9.56 3.21
CA GLU A 99 26.37 10.15 4.53
C GLU A 99 26.98 11.53 4.72
N ASN A 100 28.10 11.84 4.07
CA ASN A 100 28.69 13.18 4.09
C ASN A 100 27.87 14.21 3.29
N LEU A 101 27.02 13.76 2.37
CA LEU A 101 26.13 14.63 1.60
C LEU A 101 24.94 15.09 2.44
N LEU A 102 24.58 14.34 3.48
CA LEU A 102 23.51 14.68 4.41
C LEU A 102 23.98 15.54 5.60
N ASN A 103 25.28 15.84 5.69
CA ASN A 103 25.84 16.70 6.74
C ASN A 103 25.14 18.06 6.75
N GLY A 104 24.45 18.33 7.86
CA GLY A 104 23.69 19.56 8.07
C GLY A 104 22.21 19.46 7.76
N TRP A 105 21.73 18.40 7.12
CA TRP A 105 20.30 18.13 7.00
C TRP A 105 19.78 17.45 8.28
N LYS A 106 18.67 17.98 8.79
CA LYS A 106 17.95 17.39 9.93
C LYS A 106 16.52 17.14 9.50
N GLU A 107 16.04 15.94 9.76
CA GLU A 107 14.64 15.60 9.59
C GLU A 107 13.77 16.47 10.51
N LEU A 108 12.71 17.04 9.97
CA LEU A 108 11.78 17.88 10.73
C LEU A 108 10.44 17.17 11.01
N GLY A 109 10.18 16.04 10.38
CA GLY A 109 8.91 15.31 10.50
C GLY A 109 7.79 15.85 9.60
N PRO A 110 6.52 15.61 9.97
CA PRO A 110 6.05 15.12 11.27
C PRO A 110 6.40 13.64 11.51
N VAL A 111 6.94 13.35 12.67
CA VAL A 111 7.22 11.99 13.17
C VAL A 111 6.25 11.57 14.27
N ILE A 112 5.48 12.53 14.76
CA ILE A 112 4.40 12.35 15.73
C ILE A 112 3.32 13.39 15.44
N VAL A 113 2.07 13.07 15.69
CA VAL A 113 0.96 14.04 15.68
C VAL A 113 0.47 14.18 17.12
N ASP A 114 0.78 15.33 17.72
CA ASP A 114 0.50 15.57 19.14
C ASP A 114 -0.97 15.91 19.39
N SER A 115 -1.61 16.60 18.46
CA SER A 115 -3.00 17.05 18.60
C SER A 115 -3.67 17.30 17.26
N CYS A 116 -5.01 17.28 17.27
CA CYS A 116 -5.86 17.55 16.12
C CYS A 116 -6.84 18.69 16.47
N ASN A 117 -6.64 19.87 15.86
CA ASN A 117 -7.38 21.12 16.16
C ASN A 117 -8.48 21.43 15.16
N GLY A 118 -9.22 20.45 14.68
CA GLY A 118 -10.35 20.67 13.76
C GLY A 118 -10.15 20.03 12.40
N GLY A 119 -9.20 19.13 12.34
CA GLY A 119 -9.09 18.16 11.28
C GLY A 119 -9.76 16.85 11.65
N TYR A 120 -9.75 15.94 10.75
CA TYR A 120 -9.98 14.52 10.90
C TYR A 120 -8.90 13.80 10.10
N ASN A 121 -8.69 12.53 10.36
CA ASN A 121 -7.65 11.71 9.74
C ASN A 121 -6.21 12.12 10.10
N PRO A 122 -5.89 12.43 11.34
CA PRO A 122 -4.49 12.64 11.69
C PRO A 122 -3.72 11.33 11.53
N GLY A 123 -2.61 11.37 10.78
CA GLY A 123 -1.73 10.23 10.55
C GLY A 123 -0.32 10.68 10.20
N LEU A 124 0.61 9.73 10.13
CA LEU A 124 2.01 9.98 9.78
C LEU A 124 2.32 9.68 8.31
N GLY A 125 1.47 8.88 7.66
CA GLY A 125 1.63 8.53 6.27
C GLY A 125 1.39 7.05 5.99
N ARG A 126 1.43 6.71 4.72
CA ARG A 126 1.00 5.41 4.22
C ARG A 126 1.99 4.29 4.53
N VAL A 127 1.49 3.29 5.26
CA VAL A 127 2.15 2.01 5.45
C VAL A 127 1.71 1.06 4.34
N GLU A 128 2.62 0.75 3.42
CA GLU A 128 2.32 -0.10 2.27
C GLU A 128 2.42 -1.59 2.60
N CYS A 129 3.38 -1.94 3.44
CA CYS A 129 3.62 -3.30 3.90
C CYS A 129 4.36 -3.30 5.25
N PHE A 130 4.35 -4.44 5.91
CA PHE A 130 5.12 -4.67 7.11
C PHE A 130 5.51 -6.15 7.25
N TYR A 131 6.53 -6.41 8.04
CA TYR A 131 6.92 -7.71 8.57
C TYR A 131 7.04 -7.60 10.08
N VAL A 132 6.56 -8.60 10.79
CA VAL A 132 6.76 -8.78 12.24
C VAL A 132 7.41 -10.12 12.44
N ASP A 133 8.52 -10.17 13.17
CA ASP A 133 9.20 -11.42 13.48
C ASP A 133 8.31 -12.28 14.40
N PRO A 134 7.86 -13.46 13.95
CA PRO A 134 7.00 -14.32 14.75
C PRO A 134 7.69 -14.87 16.01
N SER A 135 9.03 -14.91 16.03
CA SER A 135 9.82 -15.33 17.19
C SER A 135 10.06 -14.19 18.18
N ASN A 136 10.06 -12.94 17.70
CA ASN A 136 10.26 -11.75 18.52
C ASN A 136 9.43 -10.58 17.98
N GLN A 137 8.19 -10.44 18.42
CA GLN A 137 7.27 -9.41 17.94
C GLN A 137 7.71 -7.95 18.26
N ASN A 138 8.83 -7.75 18.96
CA ASN A 138 9.45 -6.44 19.10
C ASN A 138 10.25 -6.04 17.86
N THR A 139 10.66 -7.01 17.03
CA THR A 139 11.32 -6.76 15.75
C THR A 139 10.26 -6.59 14.66
N ILE A 140 10.14 -5.36 14.15
CA ILE A 140 9.14 -5.01 13.13
C ILE A 140 9.84 -4.23 12.03
N TYR A 141 9.53 -4.57 10.78
CA TYR A 141 9.94 -3.85 9.60
C TYR A 141 8.71 -3.23 8.93
N LEU A 142 8.83 -1.99 8.50
CA LEU A 142 7.76 -1.23 7.86
C LEU A 142 8.25 -0.71 6.51
N GLY A 143 7.45 -0.90 5.48
CA GLY A 143 7.63 -0.31 4.16
C GLY A 143 6.57 0.75 3.90
N SER A 144 7.03 1.94 3.55
CA SER A 144 6.16 3.05 3.15
C SER A 144 6.13 3.20 1.63
N ARG A 145 5.05 3.78 1.12
CA ARG A 145 4.91 4.07 -0.30
C ARG A 145 6.02 4.97 -0.84
N SER A 146 6.45 5.97 -0.05
CA SER A 146 7.43 6.97 -0.45
C SER A 146 8.45 7.33 0.64
N GLY A 147 8.29 6.78 1.84
CA GLY A 147 9.16 7.04 3.00
C GLY A 147 10.18 5.93 3.30
N GLY A 148 10.41 5.00 2.37
CA GLY A 148 11.43 3.97 2.50
C GLY A 148 11.08 2.82 3.45
N PHE A 149 12.15 2.18 3.91
CA PHE A 149 12.13 1.10 4.89
C PHE A 149 12.47 1.65 6.28
N TRP A 150 11.73 1.18 7.27
CA TRP A 150 11.92 1.51 8.67
C TRP A 150 11.95 0.24 9.51
N LYS A 151 12.81 0.22 10.54
CA LYS A 151 12.88 -0.89 11.49
C LYS A 151 12.77 -0.43 12.93
N THR A 152 12.21 -1.30 13.75
CA THR A 152 12.21 -1.22 15.22
C THR A 152 12.61 -2.57 15.80
N ASN A 153 13.29 -2.55 16.96
CA ASN A 153 13.60 -3.73 17.76
C ASN A 153 13.00 -3.66 19.17
N ASP A 154 12.15 -2.65 19.41
CA ASP A 154 11.53 -2.37 20.71
C ASP A 154 9.99 -2.25 20.63
N GLY A 155 9.39 -2.89 19.62
CA GLY A 155 7.94 -2.97 19.47
C GLY A 155 7.29 -1.67 19.03
N GLY A 156 8.04 -0.80 18.33
CA GLY A 156 7.55 0.46 17.80
C GLY A 156 7.77 1.68 18.69
N ASN A 157 8.56 1.56 19.77
CA ASN A 157 8.89 2.71 20.61
C ASN A 157 9.95 3.61 19.97
N SER A 158 10.84 3.04 19.16
CA SER A 158 11.81 3.79 18.35
C SER A 158 11.95 3.18 16.96
N TRP A 159 12.28 4.02 15.96
CA TRP A 159 12.39 3.62 14.58
C TRP A 159 13.66 4.17 13.94
N ILE A 160 14.26 3.37 13.05
CA ILE A 160 15.44 3.73 12.27
C ILE A 160 15.12 3.55 10.79
N ASN A 161 15.39 4.58 9.97
CA ASN A 161 15.41 4.48 8.51
C ASN A 161 16.81 4.12 8.03
N SER A 162 16.90 3.24 7.05
CA SER A 162 18.18 2.82 6.46
C SER A 162 18.19 2.89 4.93
N THR A 163 17.20 3.53 4.32
CA THR A 163 17.04 3.57 2.85
C THR A 163 17.01 4.98 2.25
N ASP A 164 17.23 6.03 3.04
CA ASP A 164 17.18 7.41 2.56
C ASP A 164 18.21 7.74 1.47
N PHE A 165 19.29 6.98 1.39
CA PHE A 165 20.30 7.11 0.34
C PHE A 165 20.03 6.24 -0.90
N LEU A 166 18.95 5.46 -0.95
CA LEU A 166 18.54 4.78 -2.16
C LEU A 166 17.81 5.76 -3.09
N PHE A 167 18.03 5.61 -4.40
CA PHE A 167 17.42 6.50 -5.39
C PHE A 167 15.90 6.51 -5.34
N ALA A 168 15.28 5.34 -5.14
CA ALA A 168 13.83 5.21 -5.05
C ALA A 168 13.41 4.98 -3.60
N SER A 169 12.32 5.64 -3.21
CA SER A 169 11.88 5.70 -1.82
C SER A 169 10.70 4.77 -1.48
N GLY A 170 10.10 4.11 -2.46
CA GLY A 170 8.96 3.22 -2.22
C GLY A 170 9.38 1.81 -1.82
N VAL A 171 8.80 1.29 -0.75
CA VAL A 171 8.93 -0.12 -0.33
C VAL A 171 7.54 -0.71 -0.15
N ASN A 172 7.17 -1.72 -0.96
CA ASN A 172 5.80 -2.26 -0.99
C ASN A 172 5.69 -3.74 -0.64
N THR A 173 6.80 -4.41 -0.45
CA THR A 173 6.84 -5.78 0.05
C THR A 173 8.15 -6.01 0.79
N ILE A 174 8.04 -6.65 1.93
CA ILE A 174 9.13 -7.00 2.84
C ILE A 174 8.91 -8.43 3.27
N ASP A 175 9.97 -9.21 3.30
CA ASP A 175 9.97 -10.47 4.01
C ASP A 175 11.38 -10.77 4.57
N ALA A 176 11.43 -11.60 5.60
CA ALA A 176 12.68 -12.01 6.24
C ALA A 176 12.82 -13.53 6.26
N SER A 177 14.05 -14.01 6.21
CA SER A 177 14.33 -15.42 6.22
C SER A 177 13.87 -16.08 7.53
N PRO A 178 13.15 -17.19 7.48
CA PRO A 178 12.73 -17.91 8.67
C PRO A 178 13.88 -18.52 9.47
N ALA A 179 15.05 -18.71 8.84
CA ALA A 179 16.24 -19.21 9.50
C ALA A 179 17.05 -18.11 10.20
N ASN A 180 16.92 -16.87 9.74
CA ASN A 180 17.61 -15.70 10.30
C ASN A 180 16.87 -14.43 9.89
N SER A 181 16.14 -13.82 10.83
CA SER A 181 15.36 -12.59 10.62
C SER A 181 16.21 -11.37 10.23
N ASP A 182 17.54 -11.42 10.42
CA ASP A 182 18.45 -10.38 9.93
C ASP A 182 18.66 -10.44 8.40
N SER A 183 18.33 -11.57 7.76
CA SER A 183 18.30 -11.68 6.30
C SER A 183 16.97 -11.19 5.75
N VAL A 184 16.92 -9.94 5.32
CA VAL A 184 15.72 -9.24 4.89
C VAL A 184 15.76 -8.97 3.39
N LEU A 185 14.60 -9.13 2.72
CA LEU A 185 14.40 -8.72 1.33
C LEU A 185 13.32 -7.64 1.26
N ILE A 186 13.60 -6.61 0.46
CA ILE A 186 12.63 -5.56 0.13
C ILE A 186 12.56 -5.35 -1.38
N ASN A 187 11.39 -5.02 -1.89
CA ASN A 187 11.28 -4.44 -3.22
C ASN A 187 11.35 -2.92 -3.12
N VAL A 188 12.35 -2.34 -3.75
CA VAL A 188 12.49 -0.89 -3.90
C VAL A 188 11.82 -0.47 -5.21
N ARG A 189 10.93 0.53 -5.15
CA ARG A 189 10.14 0.96 -6.30
C ARG A 189 9.96 2.47 -6.36
N ASP A 190 9.61 2.95 -7.54
CA ASP A 190 9.14 4.31 -7.72
C ASP A 190 7.77 4.50 -7.05
N ALA A 191 7.66 5.52 -6.19
CA ALA A 191 6.43 5.81 -5.47
C ALA A 191 5.28 6.30 -6.38
N SER A 192 5.60 6.89 -7.54
CA SER A 192 4.62 7.50 -8.44
C SER A 192 3.94 6.48 -9.36
N ASN A 193 4.70 5.52 -9.90
CA ASN A 193 4.21 4.57 -10.91
C ASN A 193 4.31 3.10 -10.47
N GLY A 194 5.02 2.80 -9.37
CA GLY A 194 5.18 1.46 -8.82
C GLY A 194 6.19 0.58 -9.55
N ILE A 195 6.94 1.13 -10.51
CA ILE A 195 7.98 0.40 -11.24
C ILE A 195 9.08 0.00 -10.27
N THR A 196 9.49 -1.28 -10.32
CA THR A 196 10.53 -1.80 -9.46
C THR A 196 11.92 -1.34 -9.89
N HIS A 197 12.75 -1.01 -8.91
CA HIS A 197 14.19 -0.81 -9.05
C HIS A 197 14.98 -2.05 -8.66
N GLY A 198 14.30 -3.13 -8.33
CA GLY A 198 14.86 -4.42 -7.96
C GLY A 198 14.61 -4.82 -6.52
N ILE A 199 14.98 -6.05 -6.22
CA ILE A 199 14.96 -6.56 -4.86
C ILE A 199 16.31 -6.25 -4.21
N TYR A 200 16.25 -5.64 -3.04
CA TYR A 200 17.41 -5.36 -2.21
C TYR A 200 17.45 -6.34 -1.03
N ARG A 201 18.65 -6.71 -0.63
CA ARG A 201 18.93 -7.60 0.48
C ARG A 201 19.72 -6.88 1.55
N SER A 202 19.33 -7.12 2.78
CA SER A 202 20.13 -6.92 3.98
C SER A 202 20.49 -8.27 4.60
N VAL A 203 21.60 -8.34 5.29
CA VAL A 203 22.05 -9.49 6.08
C VAL A 203 22.31 -9.11 7.56
N ASP A 204 21.93 -7.90 7.93
CA ASP A 204 22.15 -7.28 9.23
C ASP A 204 20.88 -6.60 9.77
N GLY A 205 19.72 -7.23 9.49
CA GLY A 205 18.44 -6.75 10.00
C GLY A 205 17.99 -5.42 9.40
N GLY A 206 18.44 -5.10 8.17
CA GLY A 206 18.04 -3.89 7.47
C GLY A 206 18.91 -2.66 7.77
N ASP A 207 20.12 -2.83 8.31
CA ASP A 207 21.05 -1.71 8.50
C ASP A 207 21.74 -1.32 7.20
N ASN A 208 22.16 -2.31 6.41
CA ASN A 208 22.81 -2.11 5.13
C ASN A 208 22.10 -2.89 4.02
N TRP A 209 22.11 -2.35 2.80
CA TRP A 209 21.39 -2.88 1.66
C TRP A 209 22.27 -3.07 0.44
N SER A 210 22.10 -4.20 -0.24
CA SER A 210 22.69 -4.49 -1.54
C SER A 210 21.60 -4.93 -2.52
N VAL A 211 21.69 -4.48 -3.78
CA VAL A 211 20.79 -4.93 -4.83
C VAL A 211 21.10 -6.38 -5.19
N THR A 212 20.06 -7.22 -5.30
CA THR A 212 20.21 -8.61 -5.75
C THR A 212 20.27 -8.69 -7.27
N ASN A 213 20.58 -9.89 -7.80
CA ASN A 213 20.52 -10.12 -9.24
C ASN A 213 19.10 -9.98 -9.82
N PHE A 214 18.06 -10.11 -9.00
CA PHE A 214 16.67 -9.92 -9.43
C PHE A 214 16.32 -8.42 -9.48
N ASN A 215 16.77 -7.78 -10.56
CA ASN A 215 16.55 -6.36 -10.79
C ASN A 215 16.42 -6.05 -12.29
N PRO A 216 15.79 -4.92 -12.68
CA PRO A 216 15.51 -4.59 -14.09
C PRO A 216 16.74 -4.32 -14.94
N THR A 217 17.87 -3.95 -14.33
CA THR A 217 19.10 -3.64 -15.07
C THR A 217 19.93 -4.89 -15.38
N ASN A 218 19.57 -6.03 -14.79
CA ASN A 218 20.21 -7.32 -15.04
C ASN A 218 19.38 -8.16 -16.04
N LEU A 219 19.05 -7.58 -17.17
CA LEU A 219 18.12 -8.09 -18.18
C LEU A 219 18.56 -9.38 -18.88
N GLY A 220 19.81 -9.80 -18.73
CA GLY A 220 20.34 -11.02 -19.35
C GLY A 220 19.84 -12.34 -18.76
N GLN A 221 19.12 -12.30 -17.65
CA GLN A 221 18.65 -13.50 -16.93
C GLN A 221 17.13 -13.74 -17.03
N GLY A 222 16.48 -13.15 -18.02
CA GLY A 222 15.16 -13.62 -18.49
C GLY A 222 13.96 -13.30 -17.61
N GLY A 223 13.96 -12.18 -16.89
CA GLY A 223 12.88 -12.03 -15.96
C GLY A 223 12.08 -10.73 -16.00
N LEU A 224 12.71 -9.64 -15.71
CA LEU A 224 12.01 -8.37 -15.57
C LEU A 224 12.27 -7.47 -16.77
N GLY A 225 11.26 -7.19 -17.58
CA GLY A 225 11.31 -6.09 -18.52
C GLY A 225 11.36 -4.74 -17.80
N SER A 226 11.78 -3.70 -18.50
CA SER A 226 11.58 -2.32 -18.07
C SER A 226 10.07 -2.14 -17.74
N ASN A 227 9.74 -1.32 -16.75
CA ASN A 227 8.37 -1.10 -16.28
C ASN A 227 7.70 -2.26 -15.51
N SER A 228 8.44 -3.27 -15.09
CA SER A 228 7.91 -4.32 -14.25
C SER A 228 7.54 -3.81 -12.85
N THR A 229 6.55 -4.44 -12.26
CA THR A 229 6.15 -4.23 -10.86
C THR A 229 6.29 -5.53 -10.07
N ILE A 230 6.67 -5.42 -8.80
CA ILE A 230 6.69 -6.55 -7.87
C ILE A 230 5.62 -6.29 -6.81
N SER A 231 4.76 -7.27 -6.57
CA SER A 231 3.66 -7.17 -5.60
C SER A 231 3.89 -7.98 -4.33
N ARG A 232 4.74 -8.99 -4.36
CA ARG A 232 5.06 -9.81 -3.18
C ARG A 232 6.43 -10.46 -3.32
N ILE A 233 7.18 -10.47 -2.22
CA ILE A 233 8.32 -11.34 -1.95
C ILE A 233 7.92 -12.26 -0.82
N ALA A 234 8.32 -13.52 -0.86
CA ALA A 234 8.10 -14.46 0.23
C ALA A 234 9.24 -15.48 0.30
N PHE A 235 9.86 -15.63 1.47
CA PHE A 235 10.65 -16.79 1.78
C PHE A 235 9.75 -18.00 2.01
N HIS A 236 10.20 -19.18 1.62
CA HIS A 236 9.54 -20.41 2.03
C HIS A 236 9.73 -20.60 3.55
N PRO A 237 8.67 -20.89 4.32
CA PRO A 237 8.74 -20.89 5.80
C PRO A 237 9.75 -21.85 6.42
N THR A 238 10.18 -22.89 5.73
CA THR A 238 11.10 -23.92 6.25
C THR A 238 12.32 -24.21 5.36
N ILE A 239 12.40 -23.61 4.18
CA ILE A 239 13.53 -23.77 3.25
C ILE A 239 14.15 -22.38 3.01
N PRO A 240 15.26 -22.03 3.67
CA PRO A 240 15.76 -20.65 3.75
C PRO A 240 16.15 -20.02 2.41
N ASP A 241 16.63 -20.83 1.46
CA ASP A 241 17.10 -20.34 0.15
C ASP A 241 16.00 -20.35 -0.92
N LEU A 242 14.83 -20.88 -0.58
CA LEU A 242 13.67 -20.91 -1.48
C LEU A 242 12.85 -19.63 -1.33
N ILE A 243 12.79 -18.86 -2.42
CA ILE A 243 12.16 -17.55 -2.45
C ILE A 243 11.17 -17.48 -3.61
N PHE A 244 10.03 -16.86 -3.36
CA PHE A 244 8.99 -16.57 -4.34
C PHE A 244 8.85 -15.08 -4.56
N ILE A 245 8.71 -14.69 -5.84
CA ILE A 245 8.52 -13.30 -6.23
C ILE A 245 7.33 -13.21 -7.18
N ARG A 246 6.28 -12.50 -6.75
CA ARG A 246 5.14 -12.19 -7.62
C ARG A 246 5.38 -10.85 -8.31
N ALA A 247 5.70 -10.90 -9.59
CA ALA A 247 5.89 -9.72 -10.44
C ALA A 247 4.77 -9.60 -11.48
N SER A 248 4.74 -8.51 -12.23
CA SER A 248 3.76 -8.28 -13.30
C SER A 248 3.75 -9.40 -14.36
N ALA A 249 4.91 -9.99 -14.66
CA ALA A 249 5.03 -11.08 -15.62
C ALA A 249 4.55 -12.45 -15.09
N GLY A 250 4.47 -12.64 -13.76
CA GLY A 250 4.05 -13.92 -13.17
C GLY A 250 4.67 -14.17 -11.80
N LEU A 251 4.58 -15.43 -11.35
CA LEU A 251 5.23 -15.90 -10.15
C LEU A 251 6.59 -16.51 -10.51
N TYR A 252 7.64 -16.00 -9.89
CA TYR A 252 9.00 -16.53 -10.01
C TYR A 252 9.36 -17.32 -8.75
N ARG A 253 10.15 -18.38 -8.93
CA ARG A 253 10.72 -19.21 -7.89
C ARG A 253 12.23 -19.25 -8.02
N SER A 254 12.94 -19.04 -6.92
CA SER A 254 14.40 -19.20 -6.79
C SER A 254 14.70 -20.21 -5.71
N ASP A 255 15.58 -21.17 -6.01
CA ASP A 255 16.01 -22.22 -5.10
C ASP A 255 17.42 -21.96 -4.52
N ASP A 256 18.04 -20.87 -4.91
CA ASP A 256 19.44 -20.55 -4.64
C ASP A 256 19.62 -19.12 -4.11
N ASN A 257 18.62 -18.65 -3.35
CA ASN A 257 18.70 -17.36 -2.68
C ASN A 257 18.88 -16.18 -3.66
N LEU A 258 18.13 -16.20 -4.78
CA LEU A 258 18.14 -15.19 -5.85
C LEU A 258 19.45 -15.10 -6.67
N GLN A 259 20.23 -16.17 -6.73
CA GLN A 259 21.31 -16.26 -7.72
C GLN A 259 20.73 -16.57 -9.12
N SER A 260 19.72 -17.44 -9.16
CA SER A 260 18.92 -17.71 -10.36
C SER A 260 17.43 -17.85 -10.01
N TRP A 261 16.57 -17.85 -11.02
CA TRP A 261 15.12 -18.01 -10.84
C TRP A 261 14.45 -18.57 -12.09
N THR A 262 13.29 -19.16 -11.88
CA THR A 262 12.42 -19.65 -12.95
C THR A 262 11.04 -19.02 -12.87
N LEU A 263 10.46 -18.68 -14.01
CA LEU A 263 9.06 -18.27 -14.09
C LEU A 263 8.17 -19.52 -14.02
N ILE A 264 7.26 -19.57 -13.08
CA ILE A 264 6.26 -20.63 -12.98
C ILE A 264 5.29 -20.52 -14.16
N PRO A 265 5.05 -21.60 -14.93
CA PRO A 265 4.23 -21.55 -16.14
C PRO A 265 2.77 -21.20 -15.87
N THR A 266 2.26 -21.58 -14.67
CA THR A 266 0.89 -21.28 -14.25
C THR A 266 0.76 -19.80 -13.89
N SER A 267 -0.21 -19.13 -14.48
CA SER A 267 -0.52 -17.74 -14.11
C SER A 267 -1.06 -17.70 -12.68
N ILE A 268 -0.34 -17.07 -11.78
CA ILE A 268 -0.68 -16.92 -10.37
C ILE A 268 -0.82 -15.42 -10.03
N SER A 269 -1.95 -15.02 -9.46
CA SER A 269 -2.19 -13.65 -9.00
C SER A 269 -1.78 -13.44 -7.56
N LYS A 270 -2.15 -14.36 -6.66
CA LYS A 270 -1.74 -14.39 -5.25
C LYS A 270 -1.57 -15.83 -4.80
N PHE A 271 -0.79 -16.01 -3.74
CA PHE A 271 -0.54 -17.32 -3.13
C PHE A 271 -0.39 -17.20 -1.62
N GLU A 272 -0.62 -18.30 -0.90
CA GLU A 272 -0.32 -18.48 0.52
C GLU A 272 0.28 -19.86 0.76
N PHE A 273 1.15 -19.96 1.76
CA PHE A 273 1.67 -21.24 2.23
C PHE A 273 0.64 -21.90 3.15
N HIS A 274 0.51 -23.22 3.05
CA HIS A 274 -0.22 -23.97 4.04
C HIS A 274 0.46 -23.84 5.40
N PRO A 275 -0.25 -23.42 6.45
CA PRO A 275 0.37 -22.96 7.71
C PRO A 275 1.18 -24.04 8.44
N ASN A 276 0.81 -25.32 8.30
CA ASN A 276 1.44 -26.43 9.01
C ASN A 276 2.28 -27.35 8.09
N ASN A 277 2.19 -27.19 6.78
CA ASN A 277 3.01 -27.88 5.79
C ASN A 277 3.29 -26.97 4.60
N PRO A 278 4.27 -26.07 4.69
CA PRO A 278 4.52 -25.06 3.66
C PRO A 278 4.99 -25.61 2.32
N ASN A 279 5.28 -26.92 2.19
CA ASN A 279 5.44 -27.58 0.90
C ASN A 279 4.14 -27.59 0.09
N ILE A 280 2.99 -27.44 0.77
CA ILE A 280 1.70 -27.20 0.14
C ILE A 280 1.54 -25.67 0.01
N MET A 281 1.18 -25.21 -1.17
CA MET A 281 0.87 -23.81 -1.43
C MET A 281 -0.49 -23.69 -2.10
N TYR A 282 -1.24 -22.70 -1.66
CA TYR A 282 -2.52 -22.29 -2.24
C TYR A 282 -2.32 -21.07 -3.12
N ALA A 283 -2.93 -21.04 -4.28
CA ALA A 283 -2.81 -19.91 -5.19
C ALA A 283 -4.09 -19.71 -6.00
N TYR A 284 -4.25 -18.51 -6.57
CA TYR A 284 -5.33 -18.26 -7.48
C TYR A 284 -4.94 -17.30 -8.64
N SER A 285 -5.72 -17.40 -9.74
CA SER A 285 -5.73 -16.43 -10.82
C SER A 285 -7.15 -16.33 -11.38
N GLY A 286 -7.72 -15.12 -11.36
CA GLY A 286 -9.15 -14.97 -11.59
C GLY A 286 -9.93 -15.82 -10.59
N ASN A 287 -10.87 -16.65 -11.07
CA ASN A 287 -11.62 -17.60 -10.25
C ASN A 287 -11.03 -19.02 -10.23
N SER A 288 -9.88 -19.24 -10.84
CA SER A 288 -9.20 -20.55 -10.80
C SER A 288 -8.38 -20.67 -9.54
N PHE A 289 -8.63 -21.70 -8.74
CA PHE A 289 -7.87 -22.02 -7.53
C PHE A 289 -6.89 -23.15 -7.82
N TYR A 290 -5.66 -22.96 -7.43
CA TYR A 290 -4.56 -23.88 -7.68
C TYR A 290 -3.94 -24.34 -6.37
N ILE A 291 -3.42 -25.59 -6.37
CA ILE A 291 -2.62 -26.14 -5.28
C ILE A 291 -1.25 -26.59 -5.82
N SER A 292 -0.23 -26.36 -5.05
CA SER A 292 1.08 -26.98 -5.18
C SER A 292 1.28 -27.95 -4.02
N ASN A 293 1.88 -29.13 -4.29
CA ASN A 293 2.27 -30.12 -3.29
C ASN A 293 3.78 -30.37 -3.29
N ASP A 294 4.53 -29.54 -4.00
CA ASP A 294 5.96 -29.69 -4.29
C ASP A 294 6.75 -28.42 -4.00
N ALA A 295 6.39 -27.72 -2.92
CA ALA A 295 6.98 -26.46 -2.52
C ALA A 295 7.02 -25.42 -3.66
N GLY A 296 5.91 -25.31 -4.40
CA GLY A 296 5.72 -24.30 -5.44
C GLY A 296 6.48 -24.55 -6.74
N SER A 297 7.00 -25.76 -6.95
CA SER A 297 7.66 -26.13 -8.24
C SER A 297 6.64 -26.24 -9.37
N SER A 298 5.43 -26.70 -9.04
CA SER A 298 4.29 -26.74 -9.96
C SER A 298 2.97 -26.39 -9.24
N PHE A 299 2.00 -25.92 -10.03
CA PHE A 299 0.66 -25.60 -9.53
C PHE A 299 -0.38 -26.29 -10.42
N ASN A 300 -1.25 -27.07 -9.80
CA ASN A 300 -2.32 -27.79 -10.47
C ASN A 300 -3.66 -27.14 -10.15
N LEU A 301 -4.55 -27.06 -11.15
CA LEU A 301 -5.91 -26.58 -10.94
C LEU A 301 -6.64 -27.51 -9.95
N GLN A 302 -7.05 -26.95 -8.82
CA GLN A 302 -7.78 -27.68 -7.78
C GLN A 302 -9.28 -27.55 -7.98
N SER A 303 -9.76 -26.32 -8.19
CA SER A 303 -11.18 -26.03 -8.38
C SER A 303 -11.40 -24.70 -9.10
N THR A 304 -12.65 -24.46 -9.46
CA THR A 304 -13.13 -23.14 -9.89
C THR A 304 -13.92 -22.53 -8.74
N MET A 305 -13.45 -21.40 -8.25
CA MET A 305 -14.10 -20.68 -7.16
C MET A 305 -15.40 -20.01 -7.66
N PRO A 306 -16.39 -19.83 -6.77
CA PRO A 306 -17.65 -19.17 -7.12
C PRO A 306 -17.49 -17.68 -7.43
N VAL A 307 -16.38 -17.06 -7.00
CA VAL A 307 -16.10 -15.64 -7.15
C VAL A 307 -14.64 -15.39 -7.56
N ASN A 308 -14.34 -14.17 -8.00
CA ASN A 308 -12.97 -13.69 -8.16
C ASN A 308 -12.47 -13.13 -6.84
N PRO A 309 -11.56 -13.80 -6.10
CA PRO A 309 -11.09 -13.30 -4.82
C PRO A 309 -10.17 -12.09 -4.99
N SER A 310 -10.21 -11.21 -4.00
CA SER A 310 -9.23 -10.14 -3.82
C SER A 310 -8.16 -10.52 -2.81
N PHE A 311 -8.50 -11.42 -1.87
CA PHE A 311 -7.63 -11.85 -0.78
C PHE A 311 -7.80 -13.35 -0.52
N ILE A 312 -6.72 -13.93 0.00
CA ILE A 312 -6.66 -15.29 0.53
C ILE A 312 -6.03 -15.22 1.93
N SER A 313 -6.53 -16.03 2.86
CA SER A 313 -5.97 -16.16 4.20
C SER A 313 -6.08 -17.61 4.67
N VAL A 314 -5.17 -18.01 5.55
CA VAL A 314 -5.08 -19.33 6.16
C VAL A 314 -4.86 -19.19 7.66
N SER A 315 -5.07 -20.25 8.43
CA SER A 315 -4.86 -20.25 9.87
C SER A 315 -4.29 -21.59 10.31
N SER A 316 -3.33 -21.59 11.22
CA SER A 316 -2.75 -22.82 11.80
C SER A 316 -3.72 -23.60 12.69
N ASN A 317 -4.80 -22.94 13.14
CA ASN A 317 -5.87 -23.57 13.90
C ASN A 317 -6.90 -24.34 13.04
N CYS A 318 -6.80 -24.24 11.72
CA CYS A 318 -7.62 -25.02 10.78
C CYS A 318 -6.74 -25.47 9.61
N TYR A 319 -6.21 -26.71 9.69
CA TYR A 319 -5.15 -27.19 8.79
C TYR A 319 -5.48 -27.07 7.30
N ASP A 320 -6.67 -27.51 6.91
CA ASP A 320 -7.09 -27.56 5.49
C ASP A 320 -7.98 -26.39 5.09
N CYS A 321 -8.11 -25.38 5.97
CA CYS A 321 -8.97 -24.24 5.73
C CYS A 321 -8.31 -23.20 4.83
N VAL A 322 -9.07 -22.77 3.84
CA VAL A 322 -8.74 -21.62 3.01
C VAL A 322 -9.89 -20.64 3.05
N TYR A 323 -9.59 -19.41 3.37
CA TYR A 323 -10.55 -18.31 3.37
C TYR A 323 -10.26 -17.39 2.20
N ILE A 324 -11.28 -17.02 1.44
CA ILE A 324 -11.18 -16.05 0.37
C ILE A 324 -12.17 -14.91 0.61
N LEU A 325 -11.75 -13.70 0.29
CA LEU A 325 -12.58 -12.51 0.31
C LEU A 325 -12.59 -11.87 -1.07
N SER A 326 -13.76 -11.76 -1.68
CA SER A 326 -14.01 -10.94 -2.85
C SER A 326 -14.40 -9.53 -2.43
N SER A 327 -13.91 -8.52 -3.14
CA SER A 327 -14.27 -7.13 -2.85
C SER A 327 -15.75 -6.83 -3.09
N TYR A 328 -16.43 -7.64 -3.93
CA TYR A 328 -17.82 -7.40 -4.32
C TYR A 328 -18.77 -8.51 -3.90
N ASP A 329 -18.27 -9.76 -3.76
CA ASP A 329 -19.13 -10.95 -3.68
C ASP A 329 -19.04 -11.65 -2.32
N GLY A 330 -18.38 -11.02 -1.33
CA GLY A 330 -18.35 -11.51 0.04
C GLY A 330 -17.20 -12.48 0.37
N MET A 331 -17.37 -13.19 1.47
CA MET A 331 -16.38 -14.10 2.05
C MET A 331 -16.83 -15.56 1.87
N TRP A 332 -15.86 -16.39 1.54
CA TRP A 332 -16.05 -17.82 1.31
C TRP A 332 -14.97 -18.61 2.05
N LYS A 333 -15.29 -19.83 2.45
CA LYS A 333 -14.39 -20.74 3.16
C LYS A 333 -14.38 -22.12 2.51
N SER A 334 -13.21 -22.69 2.38
CA SER A 334 -13.00 -24.10 2.14
C SER A 334 -12.53 -24.79 3.41
N LEU A 335 -12.93 -26.04 3.61
CA LEU A 335 -12.48 -26.93 4.70
C LEU A 335 -11.64 -28.11 4.16
N ASP A 336 -11.39 -28.14 2.86
CA ASP A 336 -10.83 -29.28 2.11
C ASP A 336 -9.76 -28.80 1.10
N GLN A 337 -8.88 -27.91 1.53
CA GLN A 337 -7.76 -27.39 0.75
C GLN A 337 -8.18 -26.73 -0.58
N GLY A 338 -9.37 -26.12 -0.62
CA GLY A 338 -9.85 -25.40 -1.79
C GLY A 338 -10.57 -26.27 -2.82
N VAL A 339 -10.95 -27.51 -2.50
CA VAL A 339 -11.78 -28.36 -3.39
C VAL A 339 -13.19 -27.80 -3.48
N ASN A 340 -13.79 -27.48 -2.34
CA ASN A 340 -15.12 -26.88 -2.26
C ASN A 340 -15.09 -25.58 -1.44
N PHE A 341 -15.86 -24.57 -1.90
CA PHE A 341 -16.01 -23.30 -1.19
C PHE A 341 -17.46 -23.07 -0.78
N THR A 342 -17.65 -22.73 0.50
CA THR A 342 -18.95 -22.41 1.09
C THR A 342 -19.01 -20.91 1.40
N PHE A 343 -20.12 -20.27 1.05
CA PHE A 343 -20.38 -18.88 1.38
C PHE A 343 -20.48 -18.68 2.90
N ILE A 344 -19.88 -17.62 3.41
CA ILE A 344 -19.93 -17.24 4.82
C ILE A 344 -20.81 -16.00 4.99
N ASP A 345 -20.42 -14.88 4.40
CA ASP A 345 -21.05 -13.59 4.58
C ASP A 345 -20.86 -12.67 3.36
N SER A 346 -21.81 -11.79 3.11
CA SER A 346 -21.75 -10.82 2.01
C SER A 346 -20.65 -9.76 2.21
N CYS A 347 -20.15 -9.63 3.44
CA CYS A 347 -19.11 -8.68 3.81
C CYS A 347 -19.43 -7.25 3.37
N ILE A 348 -20.63 -6.78 3.68
CA ILE A 348 -21.08 -5.44 3.35
C ILE A 348 -20.34 -4.46 4.27
N ILE A 349 -19.54 -3.60 3.68
CA ILE A 349 -18.95 -2.46 4.39
C ILE A 349 -19.91 -1.29 4.27
N PRO A 350 -20.30 -0.63 5.39
CA PRO A 350 -21.16 0.54 5.32
C PRO A 350 -20.61 1.62 4.41
N SER A 351 -21.43 2.14 3.57
CA SER A 351 -21.45 3.16 2.52
C SER A 351 -20.19 3.94 2.08
N TYR A 352 -19.08 3.92 2.81
CA TYR A 352 -17.92 4.76 2.51
C TYR A 352 -16.83 4.06 1.70
N ALA A 353 -16.83 2.74 1.69
CA ALA A 353 -15.75 1.96 1.11
C ALA A 353 -16.28 0.87 0.20
N ASN A 354 -16.39 1.16 -1.08
CA ASN A 354 -16.44 0.14 -2.13
C ASN A 354 -15.08 -0.56 -2.32
N TRP A 355 -14.17 -0.42 -1.35
CA TRP A 355 -12.81 -0.90 -1.43
C TRP A 355 -12.45 -1.66 -0.15
N LYS A 356 -11.92 -2.86 -0.33
CA LYS A 356 -11.42 -3.70 0.74
C LYS A 356 -9.92 -3.82 0.54
N GLY A 357 -9.13 -3.31 1.49
CA GLY A 357 -7.67 -3.21 1.37
C GLY A 357 -6.91 -4.20 2.22
N GLY A 358 -7.56 -4.84 3.19
CA GLY A 358 -6.94 -5.83 4.06
C GLY A 358 -7.91 -6.90 4.52
N PHE A 359 -7.36 -8.10 4.77
CA PHE A 359 -8.09 -9.27 5.24
C PHE A 359 -7.15 -10.18 6.00
N ALA A 360 -7.52 -10.61 7.19
CA ALA A 360 -6.79 -11.60 7.97
C ALA A 360 -7.74 -12.46 8.81
N VAL A 361 -7.51 -13.76 8.80
CA VAL A 361 -8.07 -14.71 9.76
C VAL A 361 -7.01 -14.89 10.86
N ASN A 362 -7.43 -14.93 12.11
CA ASN A 362 -6.50 -15.09 13.22
C ASN A 362 -5.80 -16.46 13.10
N ASP A 363 -4.48 -16.44 13.21
CA ASP A 363 -3.63 -17.61 12.95
C ASP A 363 -3.72 -18.69 14.01
N ILE A 364 -4.23 -18.36 15.23
CA ILE A 364 -4.42 -19.32 16.33
C ILE A 364 -5.89 -19.53 16.74
N ASP A 365 -6.82 -18.70 16.22
CA ASP A 365 -8.26 -18.81 16.51
C ASP A 365 -9.10 -18.35 15.33
N THR A 366 -9.60 -19.29 14.54
CA THR A 366 -10.39 -19.02 13.34
C THR A 366 -11.78 -18.41 13.59
N SER A 367 -12.22 -18.26 14.84
CA SER A 367 -13.44 -17.49 15.15
C SER A 367 -13.21 -15.99 14.95
N ASN A 368 -11.95 -15.55 15.01
CA ASN A 368 -11.59 -14.15 14.89
C ASN A 368 -11.12 -13.80 13.48
N ILE A 369 -11.82 -12.89 12.84
CA ILE A 369 -11.57 -12.47 11.45
C ILE A 369 -11.68 -10.95 11.37
N ILE A 370 -10.73 -10.31 10.68
CA ILE A 370 -10.84 -8.90 10.33
C ILE A 370 -10.78 -8.70 8.81
N TYR A 371 -11.52 -7.74 8.31
CA TYR A 371 -11.36 -7.20 6.97
C TYR A 371 -11.71 -5.71 6.96
N GLY A 372 -11.23 -4.99 5.97
CA GLY A 372 -11.56 -3.58 5.91
C GLY A 372 -11.03 -2.85 4.68
N GLY A 373 -11.49 -1.64 4.57
CA GLY A 373 -11.06 -0.60 3.64
C GLY A 373 -10.92 0.70 4.42
N THR A 374 -11.87 1.62 4.29
CA THR A 374 -11.90 2.83 5.11
C THR A 374 -12.05 2.51 6.60
N GLU A 375 -12.86 1.50 6.92
CA GLU A 375 -13.08 1.00 8.28
C GLU A 375 -12.70 -0.48 8.40
N ILE A 376 -12.49 -0.94 9.63
CA ILE A 376 -12.25 -2.34 9.94
C ILE A 376 -13.52 -2.96 10.49
N MET A 377 -13.86 -4.10 9.93
CA MET A 377 -14.92 -4.99 10.38
C MET A 377 -14.28 -6.17 11.10
N SER A 378 -14.82 -6.55 12.24
CA SER A 378 -14.34 -7.68 13.04
C SER A 378 -15.46 -8.68 13.29
N SER A 379 -15.13 -9.95 13.19
CA SER A 379 -15.96 -11.09 13.59
C SER A 379 -15.30 -11.84 14.75
N LEU A 380 -16.12 -12.35 15.66
CA LEU A 380 -15.72 -13.21 16.78
C LEU A 380 -16.40 -14.59 16.72
N ASP A 381 -17.11 -14.88 15.62
CA ASP A 381 -17.94 -16.07 15.42
C ASP A 381 -17.67 -16.78 14.08
N ALA A 382 -16.42 -16.74 13.63
CA ALA A 382 -15.95 -17.35 12.39
C ALA A 382 -16.60 -16.78 11.12
N GLY A 383 -16.98 -15.50 11.17
CA GLY A 383 -17.54 -14.79 10.03
C GLY A 383 -19.07 -14.84 9.93
N GLN A 384 -19.79 -15.41 10.91
CA GLN A 384 -21.25 -15.45 10.90
C GLN A 384 -21.86 -14.06 11.13
N SER A 385 -21.15 -13.18 11.84
CA SER A 385 -21.49 -11.77 11.98
C SER A 385 -20.24 -10.89 12.02
N PHE A 386 -20.39 -9.63 11.58
CA PHE A 386 -19.33 -8.64 11.59
C PHE A 386 -19.82 -7.33 12.21
N ASN A 387 -18.95 -6.75 13.04
CA ASN A 387 -19.17 -5.44 13.63
C ASN A 387 -18.08 -4.47 13.15
N MET A 388 -18.45 -3.23 12.88
CA MET A 388 -17.49 -2.16 12.61
C MET A 388 -16.81 -1.75 13.92
N THR A 389 -15.48 -1.83 13.97
CA THR A 389 -14.71 -1.59 15.19
C THR A 389 -13.84 -0.35 15.13
N THR A 390 -13.73 0.28 13.96
CA THR A 390 -12.95 1.51 13.75
C THR A 390 -13.79 2.62 13.17
N TYR A 391 -13.26 3.85 13.22
CA TYR A 391 -13.95 5.03 12.74
C TYR A 391 -12.94 5.95 12.04
N TRP A 392 -13.09 6.13 10.73
CA TRP A 392 -12.22 6.95 9.90
C TRP A 392 -12.22 8.44 10.28
N ASN A 393 -13.26 8.85 10.94
CA ASN A 393 -13.48 10.24 11.32
C ASN A 393 -13.63 10.34 12.83
N LEU A 394 -12.60 10.79 13.53
CA LEU A 394 -12.62 11.06 14.97
C LEU A 394 -13.73 12.03 15.38
N GLY A 395 -14.43 12.61 14.42
CA GLY A 395 -15.39 13.66 14.60
C GLY A 395 -16.67 13.54 13.85
N GLY A 396 -16.91 12.50 13.13
CA GLY A 396 -18.11 12.35 12.33
C GLY A 396 -19.39 12.21 13.15
N SER A 397 -20.51 12.26 12.45
CA SER A 397 -21.86 12.12 13.00
C SER A 397 -22.09 10.83 13.80
N ILE A 398 -21.25 9.82 13.62
CA ILE A 398 -21.27 8.55 14.35
C ILE A 398 -20.82 8.74 15.81
N HIS A 399 -19.96 9.74 16.08
CA HIS A 399 -19.48 10.09 17.42
C HIS A 399 -20.11 11.33 18.02
N GLY A 400 -21.21 11.80 17.49
CA GLY A 400 -22.01 12.86 18.10
C GLY A 400 -21.52 14.28 17.83
N GLY A 401 -20.86 14.53 16.71
CA GLY A 401 -20.59 15.87 16.16
C GLY A 401 -20.15 16.91 17.18
N GLY A 402 -18.86 17.14 17.33
CA GLY A 402 -18.32 18.14 18.23
C GLY A 402 -16.97 18.70 17.73
N SER A 403 -16.57 19.83 18.25
CA SER A 403 -15.26 20.42 17.99
C SER A 403 -14.16 19.55 18.64
N TYR A 404 -13.17 19.13 17.86
CA TYR A 404 -12.19 18.14 18.30
C TYR A 404 -10.87 18.80 18.69
N THR A 405 -10.61 18.82 19.96
CA THR A 405 -9.27 18.78 20.52
C THR A 405 -9.05 17.36 21.01
N TYR A 406 -8.56 16.48 20.16
CA TYR A 406 -8.34 15.09 20.52
C TYR A 406 -6.86 14.76 20.50
N LYS A 407 -6.35 14.18 21.60
CA LYS A 407 -5.02 13.61 21.58
C LYS A 407 -5.11 12.19 21.06
N LEU A 408 -4.41 11.91 19.99
CA LEU A 408 -4.33 10.60 19.35
C LEU A 408 -4.06 9.44 20.32
N GLN A 409 -3.30 9.72 21.37
CA GLN A 409 -2.97 8.79 22.46
C GLN A 409 -4.18 8.18 23.17
N ASN A 410 -5.36 8.76 23.02
CA ASN A 410 -6.60 8.29 23.64
C ASN A 410 -7.58 7.65 22.64
N SER A 411 -7.20 7.51 21.37
CA SER A 411 -8.07 6.94 20.34
C SER A 411 -7.81 5.47 20.13
N LEU A 412 -8.31 4.65 21.03
CA LEU A 412 -8.16 3.19 20.97
C LEU A 412 -8.81 2.55 19.72
N ASN A 413 -9.69 3.26 19.03
CA ASN A 413 -10.44 2.76 17.88
C ASN A 413 -10.07 3.48 16.58
N TYR A 414 -8.86 4.03 16.48
CA TYR A 414 -8.43 4.80 15.33
C TYR A 414 -7.05 4.36 14.82
N PRO A 415 -6.97 3.28 14.02
CA PRO A 415 -5.74 2.91 13.31
C PRO A 415 -5.51 3.74 12.05
N HIS A 416 -6.31 4.77 11.77
CA HIS A 416 -6.48 5.53 10.53
C HIS A 416 -7.32 4.81 9.47
N ALA A 417 -7.84 5.58 8.52
CA ALA A 417 -8.59 5.08 7.38
C ALA A 417 -7.70 4.37 6.35
N ASP A 418 -8.35 3.68 5.42
CA ASP A 418 -7.76 3.10 4.23
C ASP A 418 -6.74 2.00 4.52
N LEU A 419 -7.25 0.89 5.01
CA LEU A 419 -6.49 -0.34 5.27
C LEU A 419 -5.77 -0.81 3.99
N ARG A 420 -4.47 -1.02 4.06
CA ARG A 420 -3.60 -1.46 2.95
C ARG A 420 -3.19 -2.92 3.08
N CYS A 421 -2.88 -3.34 4.29
CA CYS A 421 -2.47 -4.70 4.58
C CYS A 421 -2.91 -5.10 5.99
N ALA A 422 -3.16 -6.39 6.18
CA ALA A 422 -3.51 -6.98 7.46
C ALA A 422 -2.85 -8.36 7.58
N LYS A 423 -2.38 -8.69 8.78
CA LYS A 423 -1.85 -10.02 9.12
C LYS A 423 -2.22 -10.36 10.56
N SER A 424 -2.36 -11.66 10.83
CA SER A 424 -2.36 -12.20 12.20
C SER A 424 -1.03 -12.91 12.47
N ILE A 425 -0.43 -12.64 13.63
CA ILE A 425 0.85 -13.22 14.04
C ILE A 425 0.77 -13.54 15.52
N ASN A 426 0.83 -14.82 15.86
CA ASN A 426 0.68 -15.31 17.22
C ASN A 426 -0.58 -14.75 17.92
N GLY A 427 -1.71 -14.72 17.24
CA GLY A 427 -2.99 -14.25 17.75
C GLY A 427 -3.19 -12.74 17.76
N THR A 428 -2.16 -11.97 17.44
CA THR A 428 -2.22 -10.51 17.36
C THR A 428 -2.50 -10.07 15.93
N PHE A 429 -3.50 -9.21 15.72
CA PHE A 429 -3.71 -8.55 14.44
C PHE A 429 -2.81 -7.33 14.28
N TYR A 430 -2.19 -7.23 13.11
CA TYR A 430 -1.43 -6.05 12.68
C TYR A 430 -2.05 -5.51 11.40
N VAL A 431 -2.14 -4.18 11.30
CA VAL A 431 -2.69 -3.49 10.13
C VAL A 431 -1.82 -2.31 9.74
N GLY A 432 -1.62 -2.16 8.43
CA GLY A 432 -1.05 -0.95 7.83
C GLY A 432 -2.14 -0.17 7.11
N THR A 433 -2.19 1.13 7.34
CA THR A 433 -3.19 2.06 6.79
C THR A 433 -2.53 3.24 6.09
N ASP A 434 -3.31 4.20 5.60
CA ASP A 434 -2.76 5.44 5.04
C ASP A 434 -2.23 6.41 6.12
N GLY A 435 -2.30 6.03 7.39
CA GLY A 435 -1.81 6.84 8.50
C GLY A 435 -0.82 6.15 9.42
N PHE A 436 -1.00 4.87 9.69
CA PHE A 436 -0.24 4.18 10.73
C PHE A 436 -0.04 2.69 10.46
N LEU A 437 0.99 2.13 11.10
CA LEU A 437 1.04 0.73 11.49
C LEU A 437 0.44 0.61 12.90
N SER A 438 -0.50 -0.31 13.07
CA SER A 438 -1.17 -0.54 14.35
C SER A 438 -1.34 -2.03 14.65
N LYS A 439 -1.46 -2.38 15.94
CA LYS A 439 -1.78 -3.75 16.38
C LYS A 439 -3.00 -3.78 17.29
N SER A 440 -3.69 -4.93 17.28
CA SER A 440 -4.77 -5.27 18.21
C SER A 440 -4.52 -6.64 18.82
N ILE A 441 -4.64 -6.72 20.14
CA ILE A 441 -4.54 -7.98 20.91
C ILE A 441 -5.92 -8.46 21.40
N ASP A 442 -6.98 -7.75 21.04
CA ASP A 442 -8.36 -7.99 21.48
C ASP A 442 -9.31 -8.14 20.27
N ASN A 443 -8.78 -8.78 19.21
CA ASN A 443 -9.53 -9.14 18.00
C ASN A 443 -10.13 -7.93 17.24
N GLY A 444 -9.42 -6.82 17.21
CA GLY A 444 -9.80 -5.62 16.46
C GLY A 444 -10.71 -4.66 17.23
N ASN A 445 -10.97 -4.89 18.52
CA ASN A 445 -11.79 -3.98 19.32
C ASN A 445 -11.03 -2.70 19.68
N THR A 446 -9.74 -2.83 20.03
CA THR A 446 -8.88 -1.67 20.28
C THR A 446 -7.56 -1.80 19.52
N TRP A 447 -6.94 -0.66 19.24
CA TRP A 447 -5.75 -0.57 18.41
C TRP A 447 -4.65 0.26 19.08
N GLN A 448 -3.45 -0.26 19.09
CA GLN A 448 -2.24 0.44 19.50
C GLN A 448 -1.47 0.88 18.27
N ILE A 449 -1.21 2.19 18.14
CA ILE A 449 -0.35 2.74 17.10
C ILE A 449 1.10 2.38 17.40
N LEU A 450 1.82 1.86 16.40
CA LEU A 450 3.21 1.44 16.51
C LEU A 450 4.18 2.34 15.74
N SER A 451 3.73 3.03 14.69
CA SER A 451 4.60 3.76 13.76
C SER A 451 4.89 5.21 14.15
N GLN A 452 4.61 5.62 15.38
CA GLN A 452 5.08 6.91 15.87
C GLN A 452 6.62 6.94 15.89
N GLY A 453 7.20 8.04 15.43
CA GLY A 453 8.65 8.16 15.24
C GLY A 453 9.10 7.96 13.78
N THR A 454 8.19 7.57 12.87
CA THR A 454 8.52 7.42 11.44
C THR A 454 8.18 8.70 10.64
N ALA A 455 9.04 9.09 9.72
CA ALA A 455 8.82 10.23 8.81
C ALA A 455 8.39 9.72 7.43
N ILE A 456 7.16 9.26 7.32
CA ILE A 456 6.62 8.64 6.11
C ILE A 456 5.51 9.44 5.44
N ARG A 457 5.34 10.71 5.81
CA ARG A 457 4.28 11.57 5.30
C ARG A 457 4.53 12.01 3.86
N GLU A 458 3.53 11.89 3.01
CA GLU A 458 3.56 12.32 1.62
C GLU A 458 3.11 13.78 1.51
N ASN A 459 4.04 14.71 1.55
CA ASN A 459 3.73 16.13 1.51
C ASN A 459 3.53 16.63 0.08
N TYR A 460 2.41 17.29 -0.19
CA TYR A 460 2.15 17.98 -1.46
C TYR A 460 2.76 19.38 -1.49
N LYS A 461 2.66 20.11 -0.38
CA LYS A 461 3.12 21.50 -0.27
C LYS A 461 3.71 21.76 1.11
N LEU A 462 4.63 22.71 1.13
CA LEU A 462 5.32 23.18 2.33
C LEU A 462 5.33 24.70 2.36
N GLY A 463 4.83 25.28 3.42
CA GLY A 463 5.02 26.68 3.77
C GLY A 463 6.04 26.81 4.91
N VAL A 464 7.06 27.66 4.71
CA VAL A 464 8.07 27.95 5.74
C VAL A 464 7.99 29.42 6.15
N SER A 465 8.19 29.69 7.43
CA SER A 465 8.21 31.05 7.93
C SER A 465 9.52 31.76 7.56
N GLN A 466 9.41 33.01 7.13
CA GLN A 466 10.58 33.89 6.88
C GLN A 466 11.08 34.59 8.15
N SER A 467 10.26 34.62 9.21
CA SER A 467 10.55 35.34 10.45
C SER A 467 10.81 34.39 11.66
N ASN A 468 10.53 33.10 11.53
CA ASN A 468 10.71 32.14 12.62
C ASN A 468 11.03 30.74 12.06
N THR A 469 12.27 30.29 12.24
CA THR A 469 12.78 29.01 11.72
C THR A 469 12.09 27.77 12.33
N TYR A 470 11.36 27.93 13.43
CA TYR A 470 10.63 26.83 14.10
C TYR A 470 9.17 26.69 13.61
N ARG A 471 8.77 27.51 12.63
CA ARG A 471 7.41 27.50 12.08
C ARG A 471 7.40 27.02 10.65
N SER A 472 6.62 25.96 10.42
CA SER A 472 6.28 25.50 9.07
C SER A 472 4.86 24.92 9.07
N ILE A 473 4.27 24.83 7.89
CA ILE A 473 2.99 24.18 7.64
C ILE A 473 3.13 23.30 6.40
N SER A 474 2.61 22.10 6.45
CA SER A 474 2.59 21.18 5.29
C SER A 474 1.19 20.69 5.00
N GLY A 475 0.87 20.51 3.72
CA GLY A 475 -0.32 19.81 3.27
C GLY A 475 0.07 18.44 2.73
N SER A 476 -0.65 17.39 3.13
CA SER A 476 -0.24 15.99 2.93
C SER A 476 -1.37 15.13 2.39
N GLN A 477 -1.02 14.12 1.60
CA GLN A 477 -1.93 13.08 1.13
C GLN A 477 -2.58 12.37 2.34
N ASP A 478 -3.91 12.27 2.36
CA ASP A 478 -4.74 11.55 3.33
C ASP A 478 -4.51 11.89 4.82
N ASN A 479 -3.55 12.78 5.13
CA ASN A 479 -3.09 13.11 6.47
C ASN A 479 -3.22 14.61 6.81
N GLY A 480 -4.05 15.32 6.06
CA GLY A 480 -4.40 16.71 6.31
C GLY A 480 -3.26 17.70 6.19
N SER A 481 -3.42 18.83 6.86
CA SER A 481 -2.40 19.88 6.95
C SER A 481 -1.91 20.01 8.37
N SER A 482 -0.59 19.94 8.55
CA SER A 482 0.04 20.00 9.87
C SER A 482 0.90 21.23 10.04
N ILE A 483 0.82 21.83 11.20
CA ILE A 483 1.63 23.00 11.62
C ILE A 483 2.68 22.53 12.62
N LYS A 484 3.94 22.86 12.31
CA LYS A 484 5.08 22.68 13.21
C LYS A 484 5.28 23.89 14.09
N HIS A 485 5.41 23.66 15.37
CA HIS A 485 5.83 24.63 16.36
C HIS A 485 6.93 24.05 17.26
N LYS A 486 8.18 24.45 17.05
CA LYS A 486 9.36 23.85 17.70
C LYS A 486 9.38 22.33 17.43
N ASP A 487 9.20 21.53 18.45
CA ASP A 487 9.24 20.08 18.38
C ASP A 487 7.86 19.41 18.39
N THR A 488 6.78 20.21 18.32
CA THR A 488 5.39 19.73 18.29
C THR A 488 4.77 19.86 16.92
N TRP A 489 3.83 18.97 16.60
CA TRP A 489 3.05 19.01 15.38
C TRP A 489 1.55 18.97 15.69
N ILE A 490 0.82 19.86 15.06
CA ILE A 490 -0.62 20.01 15.24
C ILE A 490 -1.30 19.73 13.91
N GLU A 491 -2.20 18.78 13.86
CA GLU A 491 -3.12 18.61 12.74
C GLU A 491 -4.09 19.80 12.74
N PHE A 492 -3.97 20.63 11.70
CA PHE A 492 -4.73 21.88 11.62
C PHE A 492 -5.98 21.76 10.75
N TYR A 493 -5.90 21.01 9.65
CA TYR A 493 -6.98 20.85 8.70
C TYR A 493 -6.94 19.47 8.06
N GLY A 494 -8.01 18.69 8.18
CA GLY A 494 -8.07 17.31 7.71
C GLY A 494 -8.24 17.13 6.21
N ALA A 495 -8.56 15.91 5.79
CA ALA A 495 -8.65 15.45 4.39
C ALA A 495 -7.28 15.40 3.68
N ASP A 496 -7.22 15.51 2.34
CA ASP A 496 -5.97 15.75 1.63
C ASP A 496 -5.53 17.20 1.85
N GLY A 497 -4.51 17.43 2.63
CA GLY A 497 -3.91 18.74 2.77
C GLY A 497 -3.19 19.14 1.48
N MET A 498 -3.57 20.27 0.89
CA MET A 498 -3.03 20.72 -0.38
C MET A 498 -2.11 21.91 -0.19
N GLU A 499 -2.57 23.12 -0.45
CA GLU A 499 -1.75 24.34 -0.33
C GLU A 499 -1.50 24.69 1.14
N ALA A 500 -0.31 25.18 1.44
CA ALA A 500 0.14 25.52 2.77
C ALA A 500 1.04 26.77 2.71
N LEU A 501 0.57 27.88 3.28
CA LEU A 501 1.23 29.17 3.20
C LEU A 501 1.35 29.82 4.58
N ILE A 502 2.47 30.53 4.80
CA ILE A 502 2.70 31.36 5.98
C ILE A 502 2.88 32.81 5.54
N HIS A 503 2.26 33.74 6.26
CA HIS A 503 2.41 35.16 6.00
C HIS A 503 3.88 35.61 6.23
N PRO A 504 4.50 36.35 5.29
CA PRO A 504 5.93 36.63 5.34
C PRO A 504 6.38 37.47 6.55
N LEU A 505 5.50 38.31 7.08
CA LEU A 505 5.81 39.22 8.20
C LEU A 505 5.22 38.73 9.54
N ASN A 506 4.29 37.76 9.55
CA ASN A 506 3.69 37.25 10.78
C ASN A 506 3.52 35.74 10.68
N HIS A 507 4.39 35.01 11.33
CA HIS A 507 4.45 33.55 11.28
C HIS A 507 3.26 32.83 11.93
N ASP A 508 2.41 33.52 12.68
CA ASP A 508 1.18 32.94 13.24
C ASP A 508 -0.01 33.03 12.27
N TRP A 509 0.14 33.82 11.19
CA TRP A 509 -0.88 33.91 10.16
C TRP A 509 -0.58 32.90 9.05
N MET A 510 -1.42 31.88 8.97
CA MET A 510 -1.26 30.79 8.02
C MET A 510 -2.58 30.48 7.32
N ILE A 511 -2.48 29.90 6.14
CA ILE A 511 -3.62 29.37 5.39
C ILE A 511 -3.27 28.01 4.83
N SER A 512 -4.23 27.11 4.87
CA SER A 512 -4.18 25.78 4.27
C SER A 512 -5.41 25.52 3.44
N SER A 513 -5.33 24.56 2.52
CA SER A 513 -6.46 24.10 1.73
C SER A 513 -6.53 22.58 1.69
N HIS A 514 -7.69 22.04 1.31
CA HIS A 514 -7.87 20.63 0.98
C HIS A 514 -8.22 20.43 -0.51
N GLN A 515 -8.30 19.18 -0.98
CA GLN A 515 -8.40 18.77 -2.38
C GLN A 515 -9.57 19.38 -3.19
N ASN A 516 -10.59 19.91 -2.56
CA ASN A 516 -11.73 20.55 -3.22
C ASN A 516 -11.67 22.10 -3.14
N GLY A 517 -10.52 22.65 -2.78
CA GLY A 517 -10.29 24.10 -2.69
C GLY A 517 -10.88 24.76 -1.45
N GLY A 518 -11.47 24.01 -0.52
CA GLY A 518 -11.83 24.53 0.80
C GLY A 518 -10.58 25.03 1.52
N ARG A 519 -10.69 26.14 2.25
CA ARG A 519 -9.57 26.80 2.90
C ARG A 519 -9.85 27.02 4.37
N ARG A 520 -8.80 26.88 5.16
CA ARG A 520 -8.77 27.24 6.56
C ARG A 520 -7.62 28.17 6.84
N ARG A 521 -7.84 29.21 7.62
CA ARG A 521 -6.81 30.16 8.06
C ARG A 521 -6.69 30.16 9.57
N THR A 522 -5.53 30.50 10.07
CA THR A 522 -5.27 30.83 11.46
C THR A 522 -4.55 32.16 11.59
N GLN A 523 -4.72 32.82 12.71
CA GLN A 523 -3.98 34.05 13.07
C GLN A 523 -3.22 33.90 14.40
N ASP A 524 -3.23 32.72 14.97
CA ASP A 524 -2.67 32.36 16.28
C ASP A 524 -1.79 31.10 16.22
N GLY A 525 -1.24 30.81 15.04
CA GLY A 525 -0.31 29.68 14.86
C GLY A 525 -0.97 28.31 14.89
N GLY A 526 -2.28 28.19 14.59
CA GLY A 526 -3.00 26.94 14.51
C GLY A 526 -3.76 26.54 15.78
N ILE A 527 -3.84 27.44 16.77
CA ILE A 527 -4.64 27.18 17.98
C ILE A 527 -6.14 27.26 17.64
N SER A 528 -6.49 28.21 16.77
CA SER A 528 -7.83 28.33 16.21
C SER A 528 -7.80 28.48 14.68
N GLY A 529 -8.96 28.27 14.04
CA GLY A 529 -9.03 28.39 12.59
C GLY A 529 -10.45 28.43 12.03
#